data_31d25f626b909f935afc4ab3a4ee346f
#
_entry.id   31d25f626b909f935afc4ab3a4ee346f
#
_cell.length_a   1.000
_cell.length_b   1.000
_cell.length_c   1.000
_cell.angle_alpha   90.00
_cell.angle_beta   90.00
_cell.angle_gamma   90.00
#
_symmetry.space_group_name_H-M   'P 1'
#
loop_
_entity.id
_entity.type
_entity.pdbx_description
1 polymer ?
#
loop_
_entity_poly.entity_id
_entity_poly.type
_entity_poly.pdbx_seq_one_letter_code
_entity_poly.pdbx_strand_id
1 'polypeptide(L)'
;MKFQGTDSSLKLDGNIYELGEVQLLAPCLPSKIVCLGLNYRSHAEEFKLSMPPVPLIFLKPSTAVIGPDDEIVLPRLSKRVDYEGELGVVIG
;
A
#
# COMPACT_ATOMS: atom_id res chain seq x y z
N MET A 1 15.33 -8.14 10.35
CA MET A 1 15.41 -8.80 9.03
C MET A 1 16.05 -7.83 8.06
N LYS A 2 17.19 -8.20 7.44
CA LYS A 2 17.84 -7.36 6.42
C LYS A 2 17.60 -8.02 5.06
N PHE A 3 16.90 -7.34 4.19
CA PHE A 3 16.78 -7.72 2.79
C PHE A 3 18.02 -7.20 2.04
N GLN A 4 18.73 -8.08 1.39
CA GLN A 4 19.70 -7.76 0.36
C GLN A 4 19.29 -8.59 -0.85
N GLY A 5 18.73 -7.95 -1.86
CA GLY A 5 18.33 -8.61 -3.09
C GLY A 5 18.96 -7.94 -4.30
N THR A 6 19.15 -8.70 -5.34
CA THR A 6 19.24 -8.24 -6.72
C THR A 6 17.82 -8.18 -7.27
N ASP A 7 17.62 -7.59 -8.45
CA ASP A 7 16.29 -7.44 -9.06
C ASP A 7 15.48 -8.76 -9.21
N SER A 8 16.10 -9.91 -9.04
CA SER A 8 15.48 -11.23 -9.25
C SER A 8 15.58 -12.19 -8.05
N SER A 9 16.29 -11.85 -6.96
CA SER A 9 16.49 -12.77 -5.85
C SER A 9 16.44 -12.12 -4.47
N LEU A 10 16.06 -12.90 -3.46
CA LEU A 10 16.01 -12.53 -2.04
C LEU A 10 16.98 -13.38 -1.24
N LYS A 11 17.70 -12.76 -0.31
CA LYS A 11 18.51 -13.46 0.68
C LYS A 11 17.84 -13.45 2.04
N LEU A 12 17.53 -14.64 2.56
CA LEU A 12 16.89 -14.80 3.87
C LEU A 12 17.64 -15.87 4.67
N ASP A 13 18.10 -15.52 5.86
CA ASP A 13 18.80 -16.41 6.81
C ASP A 13 19.97 -17.20 6.17
N GLY A 14 20.71 -16.53 5.28
CA GLY A 14 21.84 -17.11 4.57
C GLY A 14 21.51 -17.86 3.28
N ASN A 15 20.25 -18.16 3.04
CA ASN A 15 19.76 -18.78 1.81
C ASN A 15 19.38 -17.73 0.77
N ILE A 16 19.51 -18.09 -0.50
CA ILE A 16 19.10 -17.26 -1.64
C ILE A 16 17.91 -17.95 -2.30
N TYR A 17 16.87 -17.17 -2.56
CA TYR A 17 15.64 -17.61 -3.23
C TYR A 17 15.42 -16.75 -4.46
N GLU A 18 15.10 -17.35 -5.57
CA GLU A 18 14.63 -16.59 -6.74
C GLU A 18 13.19 -16.09 -6.49
N LEU A 19 12.88 -14.86 -6.94
CA LEU A 19 11.54 -14.29 -6.74
C LEU A 19 10.42 -15.13 -7.33
N GLY A 20 10.70 -15.86 -8.41
CA GLY A 20 9.76 -16.80 -9.02
C GLY A 20 9.48 -18.08 -8.22
N GLU A 21 10.29 -18.37 -7.19
CA GLU A 21 10.16 -19.57 -6.35
C GLU A 21 9.46 -19.28 -5.02
N VAL A 22 9.16 -18.00 -4.73
CA VAL A 22 8.57 -17.57 -3.47
C VAL A 22 7.33 -16.74 -3.70
N GLN A 23 6.37 -16.83 -2.78
CA GLN A 23 5.25 -15.91 -2.71
C GLN A 23 5.53 -14.85 -1.63
N LEU A 24 5.58 -13.60 -2.03
CA LEU A 24 5.69 -12.49 -1.10
C LEU A 24 4.36 -12.28 -0.39
N LEU A 25 4.40 -12.18 0.92
CA LEU A 25 3.24 -11.84 1.73
C LEU A 25 3.15 -10.33 1.95
N ALA A 26 2.03 -9.90 2.54
CA ALA A 26 1.86 -8.52 2.97
C ALA A 26 3.06 -8.05 3.81
N PRO A 27 3.58 -6.83 3.59
CA PRO A 27 4.82 -6.35 4.23
C PRO A 27 4.69 -6.14 5.74
N CYS A 28 3.46 -6.05 6.24
CA CYS A 28 3.16 -5.90 7.67
C CYS A 28 1.74 -6.38 7.97
N LEU A 29 1.47 -6.62 9.26
CA LEU A 29 0.14 -6.96 9.78
C LEU A 29 -0.32 -5.84 10.72
N PRO A 30 -0.84 -4.74 10.20
CA PRO A 30 -1.20 -3.59 11.02
C PRO A 30 -2.46 -3.85 11.84
N SER A 31 -2.55 -3.29 13.04
CA SER A 31 -3.78 -3.25 13.81
C SER A 31 -4.78 -2.21 13.28
N LYS A 32 -4.27 -1.17 12.62
CA LYS A 32 -5.04 -0.08 12.00
C LYS A 32 -4.22 0.59 10.90
N ILE A 33 -4.92 1.22 9.97
CA ILE A 33 -4.32 1.99 8.89
C ILE A 33 -4.89 3.40 8.97
N VAL A 34 -4.02 4.38 9.24
CA VAL A 34 -4.38 5.80 9.29
C VAL A 34 -3.96 6.42 7.97
N CYS A 35 -4.90 7.01 7.26
CA CYS A 35 -4.67 7.64 5.97
C CYS A 35 -4.88 9.15 6.05
N LEU A 36 -4.18 9.86 5.14
CA LEU A 36 -4.34 11.30 4.96
C LEU A 36 -4.94 11.55 3.58
N GLY A 37 -6.01 12.34 3.53
CA GLY A 37 -6.68 12.70 2.29
C GLY A 37 -6.26 14.05 1.73
N LEU A 38 -6.32 14.16 0.38
CA LEU A 38 -5.97 15.36 -0.39
C LEU A 38 -4.58 15.92 -0.07
N ASN A 39 -3.59 15.03 0.10
CA ASN A 39 -2.23 15.39 0.43
C ASN A 39 -1.34 15.71 -0.79
N TYR A 40 -1.84 15.49 -2.01
CA TYR A 40 -1.19 15.87 -3.27
C TYR A 40 -1.95 17.02 -3.94
N ARG A 41 -1.26 18.13 -4.23
CA ARG A 41 -1.86 19.30 -4.90
C ARG A 41 -2.45 18.96 -6.26
N SER A 42 -1.72 18.20 -7.08
CA SER A 42 -2.18 17.76 -8.39
C SER A 42 -3.50 16.99 -8.32
N HIS A 43 -3.66 16.15 -7.30
CA HIS A 43 -4.88 15.41 -7.06
C HIS A 43 -6.06 16.33 -6.70
N ALA A 44 -5.83 17.31 -5.83
CA ALA A 44 -6.86 18.30 -5.49
C ALA A 44 -7.27 19.14 -6.71
N GLU A 45 -6.32 19.54 -7.55
CA GLU A 45 -6.55 20.29 -8.79
C GLU A 45 -7.37 19.48 -9.81
N GLU A 46 -7.06 18.20 -9.98
CA GLU A 46 -7.79 17.28 -10.86
C GLU A 46 -9.29 17.21 -10.49
N PHE A 47 -9.59 17.15 -9.21
CA PHE A 47 -10.95 17.12 -8.69
C PHE A 47 -11.57 18.51 -8.46
N LYS A 48 -10.86 19.59 -8.79
CA LYS A 48 -11.27 20.98 -8.55
C LYS A 48 -11.61 21.25 -7.08
N LEU A 49 -10.89 20.62 -6.18
CA LEU A 49 -11.03 20.78 -4.74
C LEU A 49 -9.94 21.70 -4.20
N SER A 50 -10.28 22.50 -3.18
CA SER A 50 -9.28 23.26 -2.43
C SER A 50 -8.52 22.36 -1.48
N MET A 51 -7.21 22.61 -1.30
CA MET A 51 -6.45 21.92 -0.27
C MET A 51 -7.04 22.19 1.11
N PRO A 52 -7.28 21.16 1.92
CA PRO A 52 -7.81 21.36 3.27
C PRO A 52 -6.77 22.09 4.14
N PRO A 53 -7.20 23.02 5.02
CA PRO A 53 -6.30 23.78 5.90
C PRO A 53 -5.67 22.91 7.00
N VAL A 54 -6.24 21.75 7.26
CA VAL A 54 -5.73 20.71 8.18
C VAL A 54 -5.77 19.36 7.49
N PRO A 55 -4.92 18.39 7.88
CA PRO A 55 -4.95 17.06 7.31
C PRO A 55 -6.31 16.40 7.46
N LEU A 56 -6.86 15.87 6.36
CA LEU A 56 -8.06 15.07 6.38
C LEU A 56 -7.66 13.63 6.73
N ILE A 57 -7.99 13.20 7.94
CA ILE A 57 -7.61 11.89 8.46
C ILE A 57 -8.78 10.91 8.29
N PHE A 58 -8.50 9.72 7.76
CA PHE A 58 -9.47 8.64 7.69
C PHE A 58 -8.81 7.29 7.97
N LEU A 59 -9.61 6.26 8.18
CA LEU A 59 -9.13 4.93 8.52
C LEU A 59 -9.54 3.92 7.47
N LYS A 60 -8.63 2.97 7.20
CA LYS A 60 -8.96 1.73 6.50
C LYS A 60 -8.84 0.55 7.50
N PRO A 61 -9.63 -0.50 7.34
CA PRO A 61 -9.51 -1.69 8.18
C PRO A 61 -8.18 -2.41 7.92
N SER A 62 -7.67 -3.12 8.92
CA SER A 62 -6.45 -3.93 8.79
C SER A 62 -6.55 -4.99 7.69
N THR A 63 -7.77 -5.46 7.41
CA THR A 63 -8.06 -6.41 6.33
C THR A 63 -7.91 -5.84 4.91
N ALA A 64 -7.65 -4.53 4.77
CA ALA A 64 -7.38 -3.91 3.48
C ALA A 64 -5.93 -4.10 2.99
N VAL A 65 -5.04 -4.65 3.83
CA VAL A 65 -3.66 -4.95 3.42
C VAL A 65 -3.62 -6.28 2.69
N ILE A 66 -3.01 -6.26 1.52
CA ILE A 66 -2.75 -7.44 0.69
C ILE A 66 -1.26 -7.51 0.37
N GLY A 67 -0.79 -8.67 -0.07
CA GLY A 67 0.58 -8.89 -0.53
C GLY A 67 0.77 -8.49 -1.99
N PRO A 68 2.02 -8.51 -2.47
CA PRO A 68 2.30 -8.39 -3.89
C PRO A 68 1.59 -9.49 -4.69
N ASP A 69 1.09 -9.13 -5.86
CA ASP A 69 0.38 -10.01 -6.79
C ASP A 69 -0.97 -10.57 -6.28
N ASP A 70 -1.42 -10.18 -5.09
CA ASP A 70 -2.76 -10.49 -4.60
C ASP A 70 -3.84 -9.74 -5.40
N GLU A 71 -4.98 -10.37 -5.59
CA GLU A 71 -6.09 -9.81 -6.35
C GLU A 71 -6.82 -8.69 -5.58
N ILE A 72 -7.06 -7.56 -6.25
CA ILE A 72 -7.95 -6.51 -5.75
C ILE A 72 -9.38 -6.85 -6.17
N VAL A 73 -10.18 -7.29 -5.21
CA VAL A 73 -11.58 -7.66 -5.45
C VAL A 73 -12.45 -6.40 -5.54
N LEU A 74 -12.97 -6.12 -6.73
CA LEU A 74 -13.86 -4.98 -6.95
C LEU A 74 -15.25 -5.27 -6.35
N PRO A 75 -15.77 -4.41 -5.45
CA PRO A 75 -17.09 -4.62 -4.87
C PRO A 75 -18.20 -4.38 -5.91
N ARG A 76 -19.23 -5.23 -5.91
CA ARG A 76 -20.36 -5.13 -6.85
C ARG A 76 -21.12 -3.81 -6.77
N LEU A 77 -21.05 -3.12 -5.63
CA LEU A 77 -21.73 -1.84 -5.38
C LEU A 77 -20.99 -0.65 -6.00
N SER A 78 -19.70 -0.78 -6.27
CA SER A 78 -18.91 0.29 -6.88
C SER A 78 -18.83 0.09 -8.40
N LYS A 79 -19.08 1.15 -9.13
CA LYS A 79 -18.90 1.19 -10.58
C LYS A 79 -17.53 1.68 -10.99
N ARG A 80 -16.76 2.22 -10.03
CA ARG A 80 -15.43 2.75 -10.24
C ARG A 80 -14.58 2.51 -9.02
N VAL A 81 -13.38 1.99 -9.23
CA VAL A 81 -12.34 1.84 -8.21
C VAL A 81 -11.05 2.33 -8.85
N ASP A 82 -10.47 3.35 -8.27
CA ASP A 82 -9.22 3.95 -8.73
C ASP A 82 -8.07 3.52 -7.80
N TYR A 83 -6.86 3.44 -8.35
CA TYR A 83 -5.66 3.26 -7.56
C TYR A 83 -5.12 4.63 -7.12
N GLU A 84 -4.40 4.65 -6.00
CA GLU A 84 -3.72 5.84 -5.48
C GLU A 84 -2.31 5.45 -5.05
N GLY A 85 -1.31 6.12 -5.63
CA GLY A 85 0.09 5.93 -5.24
C GLY A 85 0.42 6.79 -4.01
N GLU A 86 0.64 6.13 -2.87
CA GLU A 86 0.84 6.81 -1.58
C GLU A 86 2.14 6.35 -0.90
N LEU A 87 2.72 7.22 -0.09
CA LEU A 87 3.82 6.86 0.79
C LEU A 87 3.29 6.13 2.02
N GLY A 88 3.68 4.86 2.19
CA GLY A 88 3.36 4.08 3.38
C GLY A 88 4.46 4.17 4.43
N VAL A 89 4.07 4.42 5.69
CA VAL A 89 4.97 4.41 6.85
C VAL A 89 4.48 3.38 7.86
N VAL A 90 5.34 2.43 8.21
CA VAL A 90 5.05 1.42 9.23
C VAL A 90 5.63 1.88 10.56
N ILE A 91 4.77 1.99 11.57
CA ILE A 91 5.17 2.34 12.94
C ILE A 91 5.33 1.03 13.72
N GLY A 92 6.52 0.82 14.25
CA GLY A 92 6.87 -0.32 15.11
C GLY A 92 6.71 -0.03 16.60
#